data_974bfb5063ae533d261fecbf1b3de4ec
#
_entry.id   974bfb5063ae533d261fecbf1b3de4ec
#
_cell.length_a   1.000
_cell.length_b   1.000
_cell.length_c   1.000
_cell.angle_alpha   90.00
_cell.angle_beta   90.00
_cell.angle_gamma   90.00
#
_symmetry.space_group_name_H-M   'P 1'
#
loop_
_entity.id
_entity.type
_entity.pdbx_description
1 polymer ?
#
loop_
_entity_poly.entity_id
_entity_poly.type
_entity_poly.pdbx_seq_one_letter_code
_entity_poly.pdbx_strand_id
1 'polypeptide(L)'
;MRELYQLWSSALTTKQIDKITNAALSQPAQDATIFSSAASMQSIRSSTIRWVPDQWVKDLLWDYIQQTNVNAFNIDVHNEAEIQFTEYHAAQAGHYDWHHDVNWNGQTISDRKLSVTIQLSDPSEYEGGDFEFDDVKTNADFSSQGTVLIFPSYLRHRVRPITSGTRRSLVAWFFGPRWK
;
A
#
# COMPACT_ATOMS: atom_id res chain seq x y z
N MET A 1 -11.64 6.66 -21.52
CA MET A 1 -11.29 5.42 -20.79
C MET A 1 -11.13 5.83 -19.35
N ARG A 2 -11.71 5.12 -18.38
CA ARG A 2 -11.47 5.45 -16.96
C ARG A 2 -10.05 5.05 -16.61
N GLU A 3 -9.34 5.90 -15.88
CA GLU A 3 -8.04 5.54 -15.34
C GLU A 3 -8.20 4.47 -14.25
N LEU A 4 -7.30 3.49 -14.25
CA LEU A 4 -7.33 2.41 -13.27
C LEU A 4 -6.45 2.70 -12.06
N TYR A 5 -5.46 3.58 -12.21
CA TYR A 5 -4.60 4.06 -11.14
C TYR A 5 -4.05 5.45 -11.47
N GLN A 6 -3.55 6.14 -10.46
CA GLN A 6 -2.77 7.39 -10.59
C GLN A 6 -1.39 7.18 -9.99
N LEU A 7 -0.37 7.70 -10.67
CA LEU A 7 1.03 7.53 -10.31
C LEU A 7 1.75 8.88 -10.27
N TRP A 8 2.43 9.14 -9.17
CA TRP A 8 3.38 10.24 -9.02
C TRP A 8 4.77 9.64 -8.80
N SER A 9 5.58 9.60 -9.86
CA SER A 9 6.94 9.05 -9.79
C SER A 9 7.84 9.94 -8.96
N SER A 10 8.55 9.34 -7.98
CA SER A 10 9.51 10.01 -7.10
C SER A 10 8.98 11.34 -6.50
N ALA A 11 7.70 11.34 -6.10
CA ALA A 11 7.01 12.55 -5.65
C ALA A 11 7.42 12.99 -4.23
N LEU A 12 7.86 12.04 -3.39
CA LEU A 12 8.34 12.35 -2.06
C LEU A 12 9.84 12.65 -2.07
N THR A 13 10.22 13.69 -1.36
CA THR A 13 11.64 14.01 -1.10
C THR A 13 12.26 13.01 -0.13
N THR A 14 13.58 12.82 -0.18
CA THR A 14 14.31 11.98 0.79
C THR A 14 13.99 12.37 2.24
N LYS A 15 13.90 13.65 2.55
CA LYS A 15 13.51 14.13 3.89
C LYS A 15 12.12 13.65 4.33
N GLN A 16 11.15 13.60 3.42
CA GLN A 16 9.81 13.10 3.73
C GLN A 16 9.84 11.57 3.93
N ILE A 17 10.58 10.85 3.10
CA ILE A 17 10.77 9.40 3.20
C ILE A 17 11.41 9.05 4.55
N ASP A 18 12.51 9.71 4.92
CA ASP A 18 13.19 9.51 6.20
C ASP A 18 12.27 9.80 7.39
N LYS A 19 11.50 10.90 7.31
CA LYS A 19 10.56 11.26 8.37
C LYS A 19 9.46 10.22 8.54
N ILE A 20 8.89 9.70 7.45
CA ILE A 20 7.89 8.64 7.47
C ILE A 20 8.49 7.36 8.05
N THR A 21 9.66 6.96 7.55
CA THR A 21 10.35 5.73 7.98
C THR A 21 10.67 5.77 9.47
N ASN A 22 11.21 6.89 9.97
CA ASN A 22 11.54 7.05 11.39
C ASN A 22 10.29 7.02 12.28
N ALA A 23 9.21 7.70 11.88
CA ALA A 23 7.94 7.66 12.60
C ALA A 23 7.38 6.22 12.67
N ALA A 24 7.42 5.49 11.55
CA ALA A 24 6.97 4.11 11.49
C ALA A 24 7.84 3.17 12.34
N LEU A 25 9.17 3.29 12.27
CA LEU A 25 10.10 2.45 13.03
C LEU A 25 10.01 2.67 14.54
N SER A 26 9.48 3.81 14.99
CA SER A 26 9.19 4.05 16.42
C SER A 26 7.98 3.28 16.92
N GLN A 27 7.14 2.72 16.04
CA GLN A 27 5.96 1.96 16.39
C GLN A 27 6.29 0.46 16.61
N PRO A 28 5.52 -0.27 17.44
CA PRO A 28 5.73 -1.68 17.65
C PRO A 28 5.56 -2.48 16.36
N ALA A 29 6.53 -3.35 16.09
CA ALA A 29 6.46 -4.29 14.98
C ALA A 29 5.54 -5.47 15.32
N GLN A 30 4.83 -5.97 14.32
CA GLN A 30 4.03 -7.19 14.41
C GLN A 30 4.04 -7.93 13.08
N ASP A 31 3.84 -9.24 13.12
CA ASP A 31 3.64 -10.01 11.91
C ASP A 31 2.30 -9.62 11.28
N ALA A 32 2.30 -9.49 9.96
CA ALA A 32 1.07 -9.19 9.25
C ALA A 32 0.07 -10.33 9.40
N THR A 33 -1.16 -9.99 9.78
CA THR A 33 -2.28 -10.92 9.84
C THR A 33 -3.22 -10.71 8.66
N ILE A 34 -3.76 -11.80 8.11
CA ILE A 34 -4.86 -11.80 7.18
C ILE A 34 -6.05 -12.52 7.81
N PHE A 35 -7.26 -12.26 7.33
CA PHE A 35 -8.51 -12.86 7.86
C PHE A 35 -8.64 -14.37 7.54
N SER A 36 -7.57 -15.16 7.75
CA SER A 36 -7.55 -16.61 7.50
C SER A 36 -6.73 -17.35 8.56
N SER A 37 -6.78 -18.69 8.58
CA SER A 37 -6.06 -19.52 9.56
C SER A 37 -4.53 -19.39 9.40
N ALA A 38 -3.78 -19.51 10.52
CA ALA A 38 -2.33 -19.28 10.58
C ALA A 38 -1.50 -20.07 9.52
N ALA A 39 -1.92 -21.29 9.17
CA ALA A 39 -1.20 -22.13 8.20
C ALA A 39 -1.39 -21.66 6.73
N SER A 40 -2.51 -21.00 6.41
CA SER A 40 -2.75 -20.41 5.09
C SER A 40 -2.20 -18.99 4.96
N MET A 41 -1.85 -18.35 6.08
CA MET A 41 -1.36 -16.96 6.10
C MET A 41 0.02 -16.82 5.48
N GLN A 42 0.98 -17.65 5.85
CA GLN A 42 2.36 -17.59 5.32
C GLN A 42 2.45 -17.88 3.82
N SER A 43 1.50 -18.63 3.26
CA SER A 43 1.42 -18.85 1.81
C SER A 43 0.88 -17.64 1.04
N ILE A 44 0.12 -16.76 1.70
CA ILE A 44 -0.50 -15.59 1.07
C ILE A 44 0.30 -14.32 1.37
N ARG A 45 0.82 -14.17 2.59
CA ARG A 45 1.56 -12.99 3.01
C ARG A 45 2.66 -13.34 3.99
N SER A 46 3.86 -12.81 3.74
CA SER A 46 5.00 -12.82 4.67
C SER A 46 5.56 -11.40 4.74
N SER A 47 5.29 -10.69 5.83
CA SER A 47 5.79 -9.32 6.03
C SER A 47 5.69 -8.90 7.49
N THR A 48 6.54 -7.97 7.90
CA THR A 48 6.45 -7.27 9.19
C THR A 48 5.75 -5.95 8.98
N ILE A 49 4.82 -5.59 9.86
CA ILE A 49 4.04 -4.36 9.74
C ILE A 49 4.11 -3.50 11.00
N ARG A 50 3.89 -2.20 10.82
CA ARG A 50 3.67 -1.23 11.90
C ARG A 50 2.53 -0.30 11.53
N TRP A 51 1.62 -0.05 12.45
CA TRP A 51 0.56 0.93 12.25
C TRP A 51 1.10 2.34 12.55
N VAL A 52 0.84 3.28 11.66
CA VAL A 52 1.34 4.67 11.74
C VAL A 52 0.17 5.58 12.12
N PRO A 53 0.09 6.05 13.38
CA PRO A 53 -1.01 6.87 13.86
C PRO A 53 -0.83 8.37 13.55
N ASP A 54 0.26 8.75 12.94
CA ASP A 54 0.69 10.14 12.78
C ASP A 54 -0.25 10.93 11.87
N GLN A 55 -0.91 11.93 12.41
CA GLN A 55 -1.87 12.76 11.66
C GLN A 55 -1.24 13.44 10.45
N TRP A 56 0.01 13.93 10.57
CA TRP A 56 0.69 14.59 9.45
C TRP A 56 0.95 13.65 8.26
N VAL A 57 1.12 12.35 8.51
CA VAL A 57 1.21 11.33 7.44
C VAL A 57 -0.13 11.23 6.74
N LYS A 58 -1.22 11.12 7.50
CA LYS A 58 -2.57 11.07 6.94
C LYS A 58 -2.90 12.32 6.12
N ASP A 59 -2.54 13.51 6.60
CA ASP A 59 -2.78 14.77 5.90
C ASP A 59 -2.01 14.82 4.58
N LEU A 60 -0.74 14.41 4.58
CA LEU A 60 0.06 14.29 3.35
C LEU A 60 -0.60 13.36 2.32
N LEU A 61 -1.07 12.20 2.76
CA LEU A 61 -1.74 11.23 1.88
C LEU A 61 -3.10 11.73 1.39
N TRP A 62 -3.82 12.45 2.25
CA TRP A 62 -5.13 13.00 1.90
C TRP A 62 -5.04 14.01 0.76
N ASP A 63 -4.00 14.83 0.70
CA ASP A 63 -3.75 15.74 -0.42
C ASP A 63 -3.65 14.99 -1.76
N TYR A 64 -2.94 13.87 -1.80
CA TYR A 64 -2.87 13.01 -2.99
C TYR A 64 -4.22 12.34 -3.31
N ILE A 65 -4.94 11.87 -2.30
CA ILE A 65 -6.27 11.26 -2.46
C ILE A 65 -7.26 12.25 -3.08
N GLN A 66 -7.32 13.49 -2.59
CA GLN A 66 -8.21 14.51 -3.12
C GLN A 66 -7.91 14.80 -4.59
N GLN A 67 -6.63 15.02 -4.93
CA GLN A 67 -6.21 15.26 -6.32
C GLN A 67 -6.56 14.08 -7.23
N THR A 68 -6.22 12.86 -6.80
CA THR A 68 -6.53 11.63 -7.54
C THR A 68 -8.02 11.47 -7.75
N ASN A 69 -8.82 11.66 -6.71
CA ASN A 69 -10.25 11.44 -6.79
C ASN A 69 -10.94 12.40 -7.74
N VAL A 70 -10.54 13.68 -7.70
CA VAL A 70 -11.05 14.70 -8.64
C VAL A 70 -10.66 14.39 -10.09
N ASN A 71 -9.42 13.96 -10.30
CA ASN A 71 -8.87 13.78 -11.65
C ASN A 71 -9.30 12.47 -12.32
N ALA A 72 -9.45 11.38 -11.53
CA ALA A 72 -9.57 10.04 -12.10
C ALA A 72 -10.82 9.27 -11.67
N PHE A 73 -11.17 9.27 -10.39
CA PHE A 73 -12.12 8.28 -9.88
C PHE A 73 -13.51 8.83 -9.57
N ASN A 74 -13.59 10.04 -9.00
CA ASN A 74 -14.83 10.71 -8.63
C ASN A 74 -15.77 9.80 -7.82
N ILE A 75 -15.22 9.16 -6.78
CA ILE A 75 -15.93 8.28 -5.85
C ILE A 75 -16.10 8.94 -4.49
N ASP A 76 -17.07 8.46 -3.72
CA ASP A 76 -17.30 8.92 -2.35
C ASP A 76 -16.22 8.33 -1.42
N VAL A 77 -15.30 9.16 -0.96
CA VAL A 77 -14.17 8.81 -0.07
C VAL A 77 -14.04 9.84 1.04
N HIS A 78 -13.76 9.37 2.26
CA HIS A 78 -13.67 10.17 3.46
C HIS A 78 -12.21 10.35 3.90
N ASN A 79 -11.92 11.42 4.66
CA ASN A 79 -10.62 11.61 5.32
C ASN A 79 -10.51 10.72 6.58
N GLU A 80 -10.72 9.43 6.38
CA GLU A 80 -10.55 8.38 7.38
C GLU A 80 -9.68 7.30 6.76
N ALA A 81 -8.59 6.92 7.42
CA ALA A 81 -7.64 5.97 6.87
C ALA A 81 -7.01 5.08 7.92
N GLU A 82 -6.66 3.87 7.51
CA GLU A 82 -5.67 3.01 8.15
C GLU A 82 -4.35 3.16 7.40
N ILE A 83 -3.25 3.38 8.12
CA ILE A 83 -1.91 3.58 7.54
C ILE A 83 -0.96 2.56 8.12
N GLN A 84 -0.31 1.79 7.23
CA GLN A 84 0.54 0.67 7.58
C GLN A 84 1.91 0.80 6.90
N PHE A 85 2.96 0.83 7.69
CA PHE A 85 4.32 0.63 7.20
C PHE A 85 4.58 -0.87 7.09
N THR A 86 5.13 -1.32 5.97
CA THR A 86 5.36 -2.73 5.69
C THR A 86 6.81 -2.97 5.29
N GLU A 87 7.42 -3.99 5.90
CA GLU A 87 8.75 -4.51 5.55
C GLU A 87 8.61 -5.92 5.00
N TYR A 88 9.19 -6.14 3.82
CA TYR A 88 9.33 -7.45 3.19
C TYR A 88 10.81 -7.82 3.22
N HIS A 89 11.16 -8.92 3.90
CA HIS A 89 12.53 -9.37 4.10
C HIS A 89 12.84 -10.59 3.23
N ALA A 90 14.00 -10.60 2.55
CA ALA A 90 14.44 -11.72 1.72
C ALA A 90 14.61 -13.02 2.52
N ALA A 91 15.07 -12.93 3.78
CA ALA A 91 15.23 -14.10 4.65
C ALA A 91 13.92 -14.89 4.90
N GLN A 92 12.77 -14.27 4.67
CA GLN A 92 11.45 -14.87 4.84
C GLN A 92 10.71 -14.98 3.51
N ALA A 93 11.40 -14.77 2.37
CA ALA A 93 10.78 -14.64 1.05
C ALA A 93 9.57 -13.68 1.09
N GLY A 94 9.76 -12.52 1.72
CA GLY A 94 8.70 -11.56 2.01
C GLY A 94 7.88 -11.24 0.78
N HIS A 95 6.55 -11.38 0.87
CA HIS A 95 5.62 -11.21 -0.24
C HIS A 95 4.20 -10.94 0.24
N TYR A 96 3.33 -10.55 -0.69
CA TYR A 96 1.88 -10.55 -0.52
C TYR A 96 1.24 -10.97 -1.83
N ASP A 97 0.68 -12.16 -1.86
CA ASP A 97 0.09 -12.74 -3.07
C ASP A 97 -1.22 -12.02 -3.48
N TRP A 98 -1.78 -12.44 -4.59
CA TRP A 98 -2.96 -11.84 -5.21
C TRP A 98 -4.13 -11.63 -4.24
N HIS A 99 -4.49 -10.37 -4.00
CA HIS A 99 -5.58 -9.98 -3.09
C HIS A 99 -6.28 -8.70 -3.55
N HIS A 100 -7.42 -8.44 -2.95
CA HIS A 100 -8.13 -7.16 -2.96
C HIS A 100 -8.02 -6.52 -1.58
N ASP A 101 -8.02 -5.21 -1.51
CA ASP A 101 -8.05 -4.50 -0.23
C ASP A 101 -9.46 -4.34 0.34
N VAL A 102 -10.49 -4.59 -0.47
CA VAL A 102 -11.89 -4.59 -0.02
C VAL A 102 -12.23 -5.93 0.64
N ASN A 103 -12.80 -5.89 1.84
CA ASN A 103 -13.37 -7.07 2.48
C ASN A 103 -14.83 -7.27 2.04
N TRP A 104 -15.04 -7.96 0.93
CA TRP A 104 -16.37 -8.21 0.37
C TRP A 104 -17.32 -8.98 1.30
N ASN A 105 -16.78 -9.76 2.23
CA ASN A 105 -17.55 -10.53 3.22
C ASN A 105 -17.73 -9.78 4.55
N GLY A 106 -17.17 -8.58 4.67
CA GLY A 106 -17.25 -7.76 5.87
C GLY A 106 -18.68 -7.27 6.14
N GLN A 107 -19.01 -7.13 7.42
CA GLN A 107 -20.30 -6.56 7.87
C GLN A 107 -20.14 -5.09 8.33
N THR A 108 -19.04 -4.45 7.94
CA THR A 108 -18.76 -3.05 8.25
C THR A 108 -19.70 -2.11 7.47
N ILE A 109 -19.97 -0.94 8.02
CA ILE A 109 -20.80 0.11 7.38
C ILE A 109 -20.04 0.86 6.29
N SER A 110 -18.72 0.71 6.23
CA SER A 110 -17.80 1.37 5.29
C SER A 110 -16.89 0.35 4.62
N ASP A 111 -16.42 0.67 3.42
CA ASP A 111 -15.42 -0.08 2.69
C ASP A 111 -14.17 0.77 2.45
N ARG A 112 -13.01 0.12 2.27
CA ARG A 112 -11.84 0.75 1.70
C ARG A 112 -12.15 1.14 0.25
N LYS A 113 -11.97 2.40 -0.08
CA LYS A 113 -12.31 2.97 -1.40
C LYS A 113 -11.09 3.18 -2.26
N LEU A 114 -10.09 3.83 -1.70
CA LEU A 114 -8.81 4.07 -2.38
C LEU A 114 -7.66 3.51 -1.54
N SER A 115 -6.82 2.74 -2.20
CA SER A 115 -5.55 2.25 -1.68
C SER A 115 -4.43 3.14 -2.17
N VAL A 116 -3.51 3.44 -1.26
CA VAL A 116 -2.26 4.14 -1.54
C VAL A 116 -1.12 3.20 -1.26
N THR A 117 -0.11 3.15 -2.12
CA THR A 117 1.20 2.58 -1.78
C THR A 117 2.30 3.57 -2.11
N ILE A 118 3.23 3.77 -1.17
CA ILE A 118 4.42 4.59 -1.36
C ILE A 118 5.63 3.69 -1.27
N GLN A 119 6.48 3.73 -2.30
CA GLN A 119 7.76 3.05 -2.30
C GLN A 119 8.77 3.84 -1.46
N LEU A 120 9.21 3.26 -0.33
CA LEU A 120 10.12 3.93 0.60
C LEU A 120 11.57 3.49 0.42
N SER A 121 11.84 2.23 0.04
CA SER A 121 13.20 1.75 -0.24
C SER A 121 13.71 2.29 -1.57
N ASP A 122 15.02 2.54 -1.63
CA ASP A 122 15.74 2.68 -2.89
C ASP A 122 15.77 1.33 -3.62
N PRO A 123 15.56 1.28 -4.95
CA PRO A 123 15.62 0.03 -5.71
C PRO A 123 16.94 -0.73 -5.61
N SER A 124 18.05 -0.04 -5.24
CA SER A 124 19.36 -0.68 -5.04
C SER A 124 19.48 -1.45 -3.71
N GLU A 125 18.52 -1.28 -2.79
CA GLU A 125 18.55 -1.91 -1.45
C GLU A 125 17.94 -3.32 -1.43
N TYR A 126 17.28 -3.75 -2.53
CA TYR A 126 16.58 -5.04 -2.58
C TYR A 126 16.46 -5.57 -4.01
N GLU A 127 16.13 -6.85 -4.14
CA GLU A 127 15.80 -7.50 -5.41
C GLU A 127 14.47 -8.25 -5.28
N GLY A 128 13.72 -8.34 -6.39
CA GLY A 128 12.36 -8.86 -6.41
C GLY A 128 11.37 -7.84 -5.87
N GLY A 129 10.24 -8.31 -5.32
CA GLY A 129 9.24 -7.44 -4.70
C GLY A 129 8.47 -6.55 -5.66
N ASP A 130 8.36 -6.95 -6.93
CA ASP A 130 7.58 -6.21 -7.92
C ASP A 130 6.13 -6.07 -7.46
N PHE A 131 5.60 -4.85 -7.54
CA PHE A 131 4.18 -4.60 -7.39
C PHE A 131 3.49 -4.82 -8.75
N GLU A 132 2.46 -5.64 -8.76
CA GLU A 132 1.74 -5.99 -9.99
C GLU A 132 0.23 -5.90 -9.79
N PHE A 133 -0.48 -5.47 -10.83
CA PHE A 133 -1.92 -5.64 -10.96
C PHE A 133 -2.24 -6.88 -11.80
N ASP A 134 -3.37 -7.56 -11.51
CA ASP A 134 -3.79 -8.76 -12.24
C ASP A 134 -4.34 -8.38 -13.64
N ASP A 135 -5.29 -7.47 -13.69
CA ASP A 135 -6.02 -7.12 -14.91
C ASP A 135 -5.54 -5.81 -15.58
N VAL A 136 -4.49 -5.17 -15.04
CA VAL A 136 -3.96 -3.91 -15.57
C VAL A 136 -2.61 -4.12 -16.22
N LYS A 137 -2.59 -4.08 -17.56
CA LYS A 137 -1.33 -4.09 -18.29
C LYS A 137 -0.73 -2.69 -18.29
N THR A 138 0.45 -2.54 -17.71
CA THR A 138 1.16 -1.27 -17.65
C THR A 138 2.67 -1.49 -17.75
N ASN A 139 3.37 -0.50 -18.30
CA ASN A 139 4.83 -0.41 -18.29
C ASN A 139 5.30 0.65 -17.28
N ALA A 140 4.42 1.10 -16.38
CA ALA A 140 4.78 2.09 -15.36
C ALA A 140 5.77 1.50 -14.35
N ASP A 141 6.72 2.31 -13.95
CA ASP A 141 7.66 1.97 -12.88
C ASP A 141 7.05 2.30 -11.51
N PHE A 142 6.81 1.27 -10.71
CA PHE A 142 6.35 1.39 -9.33
C PHE A 142 7.49 1.26 -8.32
N SER A 143 8.74 1.03 -8.77
CA SER A 143 9.88 0.72 -7.90
C SER A 143 10.71 1.94 -7.49
N SER A 144 10.64 3.04 -8.25
CA SER A 144 11.39 4.26 -7.95
C SER A 144 11.04 4.81 -6.57
N GLN A 145 12.05 5.11 -5.75
CA GLN A 145 11.89 5.62 -4.39
C GLN A 145 11.05 6.90 -4.37
N GLY A 146 10.15 7.03 -3.39
CA GLY A 146 9.25 8.17 -3.24
C GLY A 146 8.06 8.16 -4.19
N THR A 147 7.90 7.13 -5.00
CA THR A 147 6.73 6.97 -5.88
C THR A 147 5.47 6.75 -5.06
N VAL A 148 4.42 7.52 -5.37
CA VAL A 148 3.07 7.40 -4.80
C VAL A 148 2.15 6.81 -5.85
N LEU A 149 1.58 5.65 -5.57
CA LEU A 149 0.61 4.96 -6.42
C LEU A 149 -0.74 4.92 -5.69
N ILE A 150 -1.82 5.34 -6.37
CA ILE A 150 -3.19 5.32 -5.83
C ILE A 150 -4.11 4.60 -6.81
N PHE A 151 -4.95 3.70 -6.27
CA PHE A 151 -5.86 2.90 -7.07
C PHE A 151 -7.11 2.52 -6.25
N PRO A 152 -8.24 2.21 -6.92
CA PRO A 152 -9.43 1.69 -6.25
C PRO A 152 -9.13 0.38 -5.52
N SER A 153 -9.54 0.29 -4.26
CA SER A 153 -9.22 -0.85 -3.37
C SER A 153 -9.74 -2.21 -3.85
N TYR A 154 -10.64 -2.23 -4.82
CA TYR A 154 -11.12 -3.46 -5.44
C TYR A 154 -10.19 -4.02 -6.53
N LEU A 155 -9.16 -3.28 -6.98
CA LEU A 155 -8.23 -3.81 -7.97
C LEU A 155 -7.37 -4.91 -7.36
N ARG A 156 -7.31 -6.04 -8.03
CA ARG A 156 -6.51 -7.19 -7.60
C ARG A 156 -5.04 -6.94 -7.89
N HIS A 157 -4.21 -7.08 -6.86
CA HIS A 157 -2.79 -6.78 -6.94
C HIS A 157 -1.97 -7.70 -6.04
N ARG A 158 -0.64 -7.66 -6.22
CA ARG A 158 0.31 -8.41 -5.38
C ARG A 158 1.65 -7.69 -5.23
N VAL A 159 2.44 -8.14 -4.25
CA VAL A 159 3.88 -7.92 -4.15
C VAL A 159 4.58 -9.26 -4.30
N ARG A 160 5.42 -9.40 -5.32
CA ARG A 160 6.20 -10.61 -5.57
C ARG A 160 7.21 -10.86 -4.44
N PRO A 161 7.70 -12.11 -4.28
CA PRO A 161 8.72 -12.41 -3.28
C PRO A 161 9.98 -11.57 -3.45
N ILE A 162 10.52 -11.09 -2.32
CA ILE A 162 11.81 -10.45 -2.21
C ILE A 162 12.90 -11.55 -2.25
N THR A 163 13.91 -11.37 -3.08
CA THR A 163 15.02 -12.33 -3.25
C THR A 163 16.31 -11.86 -2.57
N SER A 164 16.48 -10.55 -2.39
CA SER A 164 17.63 -9.94 -1.68
C SER A 164 17.20 -8.70 -0.94
N GLY A 165 17.81 -8.39 0.19
CA GLY A 165 17.62 -7.17 0.95
C GLY A 165 16.27 -7.06 1.68
N THR A 166 15.78 -5.82 1.82
CA THR A 166 14.51 -5.50 2.47
C THR A 166 13.80 -4.39 1.70
N ARG A 167 12.57 -4.67 1.26
CA ARG A 167 11.71 -3.66 0.65
C ARG A 167 10.77 -3.06 1.70
N ARG A 168 10.73 -1.73 1.76
CA ARG A 168 9.85 -0.97 2.64
C ARG A 168 8.84 -0.19 1.83
N SER A 169 7.58 -0.22 2.26
CA SER A 169 6.51 0.59 1.69
C SER A 169 5.59 1.14 2.78
N LEU A 170 4.96 2.28 2.49
CA LEU A 170 3.83 2.76 3.27
C LEU A 170 2.57 2.45 2.48
N VAL A 171 1.61 1.80 3.11
CA VAL A 171 0.30 1.49 2.53
C VAL A 171 -0.76 2.22 3.34
N ALA A 172 -1.75 2.78 2.67
CA ALA A 172 -2.90 3.37 3.35
C ALA A 172 -4.19 3.03 2.62
N TRP A 173 -5.26 2.90 3.39
CA TRP A 173 -6.60 2.64 2.87
C TRP A 173 -7.54 3.71 3.37
N PHE A 174 -8.08 4.49 2.43
CA PHE A 174 -9.09 5.50 2.71
C PHE A 174 -10.49 4.92 2.55
N PHE A 175 -11.34 5.21 3.53
CA PHE A 175 -12.68 4.64 3.63
C PHE A 175 -13.74 5.53 2.97
N GLY A 176 -14.90 4.95 2.75
CA GLY A 176 -16.13 5.60 2.31
C GLY A 176 -17.30 4.65 2.40
N PRO A 177 -18.49 5.02 1.88
CA PRO A 177 -19.65 4.15 1.89
C PRO A 177 -19.39 2.82 1.20
N ARG A 178 -20.13 1.79 1.55
CA ARG A 178 -19.99 0.46 0.90
C ARG A 178 -20.08 0.59 -0.63
N TRP A 179 -19.30 -0.26 -1.30
CA TRP A 179 -19.45 -0.45 -2.74
C TRP A 179 -20.85 -1.03 -3.05
N LYS A 180 -21.48 -0.53 -4.11
CA LYS A 180 -22.80 -0.99 -4.58
C LYS A 180 -22.68 -1.63 -5.95
#